data_84be9be21c30b5046e44029a0e758038
#
_entry.id   84be9be21c30b5046e44029a0e758038
#
_cell.length_a   1.000
_cell.length_b   1.000
_cell.length_c   1.000
_cell.angle_alpha   90.00
_cell.angle_beta   90.00
_cell.angle_gamma   90.00
#
_symmetry.space_group_name_H-M   'P 1'
#
loop_
_entity.id
_entity.type
_entity.pdbx_description
1 polymer ?
#
loop_
_entity_poly.entity_id
_entity_poly.type
_entity_poly.pdbx_seq_one_letter_code
_entity_poly.pdbx_strand_id
1 'polypeptide(L)'
;MATLTNTIPEKTIERLSEYRRTLLASHRQGITHIFSHVLAGIHGITAVQVRRDLMLIGFSSDTKKGYDVQVLIEYISRILDSPSPMNIAVLGMGVAG
;
A
#
# COMPACT_ATOMS: atom_id res chain seq x y z
N MET A 1 -14.90 15.49 -11.69
CA MET A 1 -13.89 15.85 -11.66
C MET A 1 -12.81 14.96 -11.71
N ALA A 2 -11.93 15.24 -12.46
CA ALA A 2 -10.82 14.40 -12.63
C ALA A 2 -10.15 14.12 -11.34
N THR A 3 -10.28 15.03 -10.46
CA THR A 3 -9.62 14.84 -9.20
C THR A 3 -10.08 13.62 -8.47
N LEU A 4 -11.28 13.20 -8.76
CA LEU A 4 -11.76 12.06 -8.04
C LEU A 4 -11.01 10.81 -8.35
N THR A 5 -10.44 10.73 -9.53
CA THR A 5 -9.76 9.52 -9.91
C THR A 5 -8.45 9.39 -9.17
N ASN A 6 -7.97 10.47 -8.56
CA ASN A 6 -6.73 10.40 -7.83
C ASN A 6 -6.93 10.23 -6.34
N THR A 7 -8.17 10.10 -5.95
CA THR A 7 -8.45 9.98 -4.53
C THR A 7 -8.44 8.52 -4.14
N ILE A 8 -7.68 8.20 -3.12
CA ILE A 8 -7.62 6.85 -2.62
C ILE A 8 -8.62 6.72 -1.49
N PRO A 9 -9.51 5.74 -1.55
CA PRO A 9 -10.50 5.57 -0.49
C PRO A 9 -9.84 5.41 0.87
N GLU A 10 -10.50 5.95 1.87
CA GLU A 10 -9.96 5.91 3.20
C GLU A 10 -9.70 4.49 3.70
N LYS A 11 -10.59 3.57 3.39
CA LYS A 11 -10.37 2.20 3.80
C LYS A 11 -9.16 1.59 3.13
N THR A 12 -8.86 1.99 1.91
CA THR A 12 -7.66 1.52 1.23
C THR A 12 -6.44 2.08 1.92
N ILE A 13 -6.49 3.34 2.34
CA ILE A 13 -5.37 3.96 3.05
C ILE A 13 -5.11 3.18 4.34
N GLU A 14 -6.16 2.83 5.04
CA GLU A 14 -6.02 2.08 6.28
C GLU A 14 -5.37 0.73 6.02
N ARG A 15 -5.81 0.04 4.96
CA ARG A 15 -5.21 -1.25 4.63
C ARG A 15 -3.76 -1.12 4.22
N LEU A 16 -3.44 -0.07 3.46
CA LEU A 16 -2.06 0.14 3.04
C LEU A 16 -1.15 0.35 4.25
N SER A 17 -1.64 1.05 5.25
CA SER A 17 -0.89 1.26 6.46
C SER A 17 -0.62 -0.08 7.17
N GLU A 18 -1.63 -0.95 7.18
CA GLU A 18 -1.47 -2.26 7.80
C GLU A 18 -0.52 -3.13 6.99
N TYR A 19 -0.63 -3.05 5.66
CA TYR A 19 0.30 -3.81 4.81
C TYR A 19 1.73 -3.36 5.10
N ARG A 20 1.95 -2.06 5.20
CA ARG A 20 3.30 -1.56 5.44
C ARG A 20 3.85 -2.11 6.75
N ARG A 21 3.03 -2.16 7.77
CA ARG A 21 3.46 -2.68 9.05
C ARG A 21 3.89 -4.14 8.94
N THR A 22 3.08 -4.94 8.26
CA THR A 22 3.39 -6.34 8.05
C THR A 22 4.65 -6.51 7.21
N LEU A 23 4.79 -5.70 6.18
CA LEU A 23 5.95 -5.79 5.30
C LEU A 23 7.22 -5.40 6.03
N LEU A 24 7.15 -4.41 6.91
CA LEU A 24 8.31 -4.03 7.69
C LEU A 24 8.74 -5.16 8.63
N ALA A 25 7.77 -5.83 9.23
CA ALA A 25 8.07 -6.95 10.09
C ALA A 25 8.69 -8.09 9.28
N SER A 26 8.15 -8.34 8.10
CA SER A 26 8.69 -9.38 7.23
C SER A 26 10.12 -9.05 6.80
N HIS A 27 10.36 -7.80 6.50
CA HIS A 27 11.68 -7.37 6.09
C HIS A 27 12.69 -7.59 7.21
N ARG A 28 12.29 -7.33 8.44
CA ARG A 28 13.19 -7.56 9.57
C ARG A 28 13.53 -9.02 9.76
N GLN A 29 12.64 -9.90 9.30
CA GLN A 29 12.85 -11.33 9.38
C GLN A 29 13.63 -11.87 8.18
N GLY A 30 14.05 -10.99 7.29
CA GLY A 30 14.82 -11.43 6.13
C GLY A 30 13.99 -11.88 4.95
N ILE A 31 12.67 -11.67 4.99
CA ILE A 31 11.81 -12.06 3.90
C ILE A 31 11.92 -11.04 2.80
N THR A 32 12.31 -11.47 1.61
CA THR A 32 12.54 -10.55 0.51
C THR A 32 11.34 -10.41 -0.41
N HIS A 33 10.50 -11.44 -0.49
CA HIS A 33 9.35 -11.41 -1.38
C HIS A 33 8.15 -12.02 -0.68
N ILE A 34 6.97 -11.55 -1.03
CA ILE A 34 5.76 -12.06 -0.41
C ILE A 34 4.66 -12.11 -1.48
N PHE A 35 3.88 -13.19 -1.48
CA PHE A 35 2.79 -13.32 -2.43
C PHE A 35 1.55 -12.63 -1.90
N SER A 36 0.70 -12.18 -2.81
CA SER A 36 -0.52 -11.50 -2.41
C SER A 36 -1.39 -12.36 -1.50
N HIS A 37 -1.43 -13.67 -1.75
CA HIS A 37 -2.29 -14.52 -0.93
C HIS A 37 -1.73 -14.70 0.48
N VAL A 38 -0.42 -14.58 0.64
CA VAL A 38 0.18 -14.67 1.96
C VAL A 38 -0.14 -13.39 2.74
N LEU A 39 0.04 -12.26 2.09
CA LEU A 39 -0.27 -10.98 2.73
C LEU A 39 -1.75 -10.92 3.09
N ALA A 40 -2.59 -11.37 2.17
CA ALA A 40 -4.03 -11.39 2.40
C ALA A 40 -4.39 -12.26 3.59
N GLY A 41 -3.76 -13.42 3.70
CA GLY A 41 -4.04 -14.33 4.81
C GLY A 41 -3.70 -13.71 6.15
N ILE A 42 -2.60 -12.97 6.20
CA ILE A 42 -2.20 -12.33 7.45
C ILE A 42 -3.25 -11.30 7.88
N HIS A 43 -3.87 -10.64 6.91
CA HIS A 43 -4.84 -9.59 7.24
C HIS A 43 -6.30 -10.05 7.18
N GLY A 44 -6.51 -11.33 6.92
CA GLY A 44 -7.88 -11.85 6.91
C GLY A 44 -8.73 -11.34 5.77
N ILE A 45 -8.11 -11.04 4.64
CA ILE A 45 -8.84 -10.58 3.47
C ILE A 45 -8.45 -11.45 2.28
N THR A 46 -8.96 -11.14 1.10
CA THR A 46 -8.67 -11.95 -0.07
C THR A 46 -7.47 -11.41 -0.82
N ALA A 47 -6.82 -12.30 -1.57
CA ALA A 47 -5.71 -11.88 -2.41
C ALA A 47 -6.19 -10.89 -3.47
N VAL A 48 -7.43 -11.04 -3.93
CA VAL A 48 -7.99 -10.11 -4.89
C VAL A 48 -8.04 -8.71 -4.32
N GLN A 49 -8.41 -8.60 -3.04
CA GLN A 49 -8.48 -7.31 -2.39
C GLN A 49 -7.10 -6.67 -2.29
N VAL A 50 -6.09 -7.47 -1.94
CA VAL A 50 -4.72 -6.96 -1.86
C VAL A 50 -4.29 -6.43 -3.23
N ARG A 51 -4.51 -7.22 -4.27
CA ARG A 51 -4.10 -6.81 -5.61
C ARG A 51 -4.84 -5.56 -6.05
N ARG A 52 -6.13 -5.47 -5.71
CA ARG A 52 -6.92 -4.31 -6.08
C ARG A 52 -6.43 -3.05 -5.37
N ASP A 53 -6.10 -3.17 -4.09
CA ASP A 53 -5.57 -2.03 -3.34
C ASP A 53 -4.27 -1.53 -3.96
N LEU A 54 -3.38 -2.46 -4.33
CA LEU A 54 -2.10 -2.07 -4.89
C LEU A 54 -2.27 -1.47 -6.28
N MET A 55 -3.23 -1.96 -7.05
CA MET A 55 -3.49 -1.39 -8.35
C MET A 55 -4.02 0.04 -8.24
N LEU A 56 -4.78 0.31 -7.19
CA LEU A 56 -5.30 1.65 -6.99
C LEU A 56 -4.20 2.68 -6.81
N ILE A 57 -3.08 2.28 -6.24
CA ILE A 57 -1.98 3.20 -6.06
C ILE A 57 -0.96 3.09 -7.19
N GLY A 58 -1.31 2.35 -8.23
CA GLY A 58 -0.44 2.28 -9.40
C GLY A 58 0.68 1.26 -9.29
N PHE A 59 0.61 0.38 -8.31
CA PHE A 59 1.67 -0.61 -8.15
C PHE A 59 1.22 -1.94 -8.75
N SER A 60 2.04 -2.51 -9.61
CA SER A 60 1.76 -3.82 -10.14
C SER A 60 3.08 -4.56 -10.30
N SER A 61 3.00 -5.85 -10.21
CA SER A 61 4.17 -6.67 -10.36
C SER A 61 3.72 -8.02 -10.87
N ASP A 62 4.42 -8.54 -11.83
CA ASP A 62 4.06 -9.85 -12.33
C ASP A 62 5.18 -10.82 -12.13
N THR A 63 6.01 -10.60 -11.12
CA THR A 63 7.09 -11.54 -10.88
C THR A 63 6.52 -12.80 -10.29
N LYS A 64 7.13 -13.90 -10.60
CA LYS A 64 6.67 -15.17 -10.08
C LYS A 64 7.05 -15.35 -8.63
N LYS A 65 7.92 -14.52 -8.11
CA LYS A 65 8.34 -14.62 -6.72
C LYS A 65 7.44 -13.86 -5.77
N GLY A 66 6.50 -13.12 -6.32
CA GLY A 66 5.65 -12.28 -5.51
C GLY A 66 6.18 -10.87 -5.46
N TYR A 67 5.64 -10.06 -4.57
CA TYR A 67 6.05 -8.68 -4.47
C TYR A 67 7.37 -8.56 -3.74
N ASP A 68 8.24 -7.69 -4.24
CA ASP A 68 9.49 -7.40 -3.55
C ASP A 68 9.14 -6.59 -2.31
N VAL A 69 9.44 -7.12 -1.14
CA VAL A 69 9.04 -6.53 0.12
C VAL A 69 9.60 -5.11 0.27
N GLN A 70 10.87 -4.93 0.01
CA GLN A 70 11.48 -3.61 0.20
C GLN A 70 10.92 -2.59 -0.76
N VAL A 71 10.76 -2.96 -2.01
CA VAL A 71 10.23 -2.05 -3.02
C VAL A 71 8.80 -1.66 -2.66
N LEU A 72 8.02 -2.63 -2.21
CA LEU A 72 6.63 -2.35 -1.87
C LEU A 72 6.54 -1.45 -0.64
N ILE A 73 7.41 -1.67 0.35
CA ILE A 73 7.44 -0.80 1.52
C ILE A 73 7.70 0.63 1.08
N GLU A 74 8.68 0.83 0.21
CA GLU A 74 9.01 2.17 -0.24
C GLU A 74 7.88 2.81 -1.02
N TYR A 75 7.22 2.00 -1.85
CA TYR A 75 6.15 2.52 -2.67
C TYR A 75 4.97 2.95 -1.81
N ILE A 76 4.56 2.09 -0.86
CA ILE A 76 3.46 2.42 0.03
C ILE A 76 3.82 3.62 0.90
N SER A 77 5.06 3.65 1.40
CA SER A 77 5.49 4.75 2.24
C SER A 77 5.42 6.08 1.51
N ARG A 78 5.78 6.05 0.23
CA ARG A 78 5.72 7.26 -0.57
C ARG A 78 4.29 7.77 -0.66
N ILE A 79 3.34 6.86 -0.79
CA ILE A 79 1.94 7.23 -0.87
C ILE A 79 1.42 7.74 0.48
N LEU A 80 1.72 7.03 1.56
CA LEU A 80 1.19 7.37 2.86
C LEU A 80 1.83 8.61 3.47
N ASP A 81 3.11 8.78 3.23
CA ASP A 81 3.83 9.86 3.85
C ASP A 81 3.98 11.09 2.97
N SER A 82 3.44 11.02 1.78
CA SER A 82 3.58 12.10 0.85
C SER A 82 2.60 13.22 1.13
N PRO A 83 3.02 14.44 0.97
CA PRO A 83 2.08 15.56 1.12
C PRO A 83 1.36 15.78 -0.19
N SER A 84 1.40 14.80 -1.08
CA SER A 84 0.86 14.99 -2.39
C SER A 84 -0.62 15.24 -2.39
N PRO A 85 -1.13 15.85 -3.41
CA PRO A 85 -2.53 16.15 -3.53
C PRO A 85 -3.44 14.95 -3.44
N MET A 86 -2.92 13.80 -3.67
CA MET A 86 -3.75 12.65 -3.58
C MET A 86 -4.30 12.47 -2.18
N ASN A 87 -3.63 13.05 -1.21
CA ASN A 87 -4.08 12.91 0.14
C ASN A 87 -4.59 14.16 0.69
N ILE A 88 -4.92 15.07 -0.16
CA ILE A 88 -5.44 16.25 0.28
C ILE A 88 -6.38 16.19 1.31
N ALA A 89 -7.24 15.33 1.13
CA ALA A 89 -8.27 15.26 2.08
C ALA A 89 -7.68 15.14 3.41
N VAL A 90 -6.64 14.53 3.42
CA VAL A 90 -6.13 14.28 4.64
C VAL A 90 -5.41 15.38 5.15
N LEU A 91 -4.99 15.95 4.48
CA LEU A 91 -4.16 16.69 4.93
C LEU A 91 -4.26 17.82 5.21
N GLY A 92 -4.87 17.93 4.62
CA GLY A 92 -4.96 19.09 4.91
C GLY A 92 -4.13 19.38 5.99
N MET A 93 -4.13 18.81 6.60
CA MET A 93 -3.53 19.00 7.61
C MET A 93 -2.33 18.93 7.67
N GLY A 94 -2.23 18.19 7.16
CA GLY A 94 -1.06 17.96 7.37
C GLY A 94 -0.32 19.10 7.17
N VAL A 95 -0.71 19.62 6.73
CA VAL A 95 -0.01 20.53 6.57
C VAL A 95 0.49 21.12 7.36
N ALA A 96 0.18 20.91 7.82
CA ALA A 96 0.60 21.39 8.52
C ALA A 96 1.62 21.52 8.51
N GLY A 97 1.51 21.36 8.23
CA GLY A 97 2.33 21.59 8.23
C GLY A 97 2.84 21.67 8.25
#